data_f264fd971e1d228d8cb3317b0d8da76f
#
_entry.id   f264fd971e1d228d8cb3317b0d8da76f
#
_cell.length_a   1.000
_cell.length_b   1.000
_cell.length_c   1.000
_cell.angle_alpha   90.00
_cell.angle_beta   90.00
_cell.angle_gamma   90.00
#
_symmetry.space_group_name_H-M   'P 1'
#
loop_
_entity.id
_entity.type
_entity.pdbx_description
1 polymer ?
#
loop_
_entity_poly.entity_id
_entity_poly.type
_entity_poly.pdbx_seq_one_letter_code
_entity_poly.pdbx_strand_id
1 'polypeptide(L)'
;MAFAVLTLASGAALAGNGTGFYLGGGVGYAGQRVNCDIANDCSNSHTGFKLLAGYQVMPNFAIESSYGDTGRTKGSGQGIDGSIKTNSFTVAALGLYPVSKEVEVFGKLGMHITKTKYNLNFPGHSVDESFNGNGMLLGLGAQYRFTPNLIGRVEYEYLSRGVHVHDAHADINLVTASVIYQF
;
A
#
# COMPACT_ATOMS: atom_id res chain seq x y z
N MET A 1 17.21 -1.29 -23.11
CA MET A 1 15.74 -1.09 -22.98
C MET A 1 15.07 -2.35 -23.47
N ALA A 2 14.62 -3.21 -22.54
CA ALA A 2 13.90 -4.42 -22.87
C ALA A 2 12.44 -4.21 -22.41
N PHE A 3 11.54 -4.03 -23.36
CA PHE A 3 10.09 -4.06 -23.13
C PHE A 3 9.67 -5.51 -22.96
N ALA A 4 9.40 -5.93 -21.73
CA ALA A 4 8.68 -7.17 -21.48
C ALA A 4 7.20 -6.92 -21.79
N VAL A 5 6.76 -7.41 -22.94
CA VAL A 5 5.35 -7.50 -23.29
C VAL A 5 4.76 -8.60 -22.41
N LEU A 6 4.02 -8.18 -21.37
CA LEU A 6 3.20 -9.09 -20.58
C LEU A 6 2.00 -9.48 -21.46
N THR A 7 2.08 -10.62 -22.11
CA THR A 7 0.91 -11.26 -22.73
C THR A 7 -0.05 -11.64 -21.61
N LEU A 8 -1.11 -10.88 -21.45
CA LEU A 8 -2.27 -11.25 -20.66
C LEU A 8 -2.86 -12.52 -21.28
N ALA A 9 -2.51 -13.67 -20.71
CA ALA A 9 -3.20 -14.91 -21.02
C ALA A 9 -4.68 -14.68 -20.67
N SER A 10 -5.52 -14.72 -21.70
CA SER A 10 -6.96 -14.74 -21.58
C SER A 10 -7.37 -16.06 -20.91
N GLY A 11 -7.23 -16.11 -19.60
CA GLY A 11 -7.81 -17.15 -18.77
C GLY A 11 -9.31 -16.99 -18.79
N ALA A 12 -9.99 -18.00 -19.32
CA ALA A 12 -11.43 -18.10 -19.37
C ALA A 12 -12.04 -17.72 -18.02
N ALA A 13 -12.94 -16.74 -18.06
CA ALA A 13 -13.75 -16.33 -16.95
C ALA A 13 -14.55 -17.51 -16.41
N LEU A 14 -14.10 -18.12 -15.34
CA LEU A 14 -14.96 -18.93 -14.47
C LEU A 14 -15.61 -17.96 -13.46
N ALA A 15 -16.44 -17.08 -13.98
CA ALA A 15 -17.31 -16.24 -13.16
C ALA A 15 -18.37 -17.14 -12.54
N GLY A 16 -18.24 -17.44 -11.27
CA GLY A 16 -19.32 -18.18 -10.60
C GLY A 16 -19.16 -18.46 -9.13
N ASN A 17 -17.96 -18.58 -8.58
CA ASN A 17 -17.79 -19.04 -7.18
C ASN A 17 -16.93 -18.15 -6.30
N GLY A 18 -16.77 -16.87 -6.61
CA GLY A 18 -15.95 -15.96 -5.80
C GLY A 18 -14.45 -16.30 -5.80
N THR A 19 -13.99 -17.12 -6.73
CA THR A 19 -12.58 -17.48 -6.95
C THR A 19 -12.10 -16.89 -8.25
N GLY A 20 -10.83 -16.49 -8.34
CA GLY A 20 -10.25 -15.96 -9.56
C GLY A 20 -9.26 -14.83 -9.33
N PHE A 21 -8.69 -14.35 -10.43
CA PHE A 21 -7.80 -13.19 -10.41
C PHE A 21 -8.59 -11.91 -10.25
N TYR A 22 -7.98 -10.96 -9.57
CA TYR A 22 -8.48 -9.60 -9.48
C TYR A 22 -7.36 -8.58 -9.57
N LEU A 23 -7.69 -7.42 -10.11
CA LEU A 23 -6.83 -6.25 -10.18
C LEU A 23 -7.57 -5.04 -9.64
N GLY A 24 -6.86 -4.15 -8.98
CA GLY A 24 -7.48 -2.95 -8.46
C GLY A 24 -6.51 -1.80 -8.30
N GLY A 25 -7.10 -0.65 -8.09
CA GLY A 25 -6.37 0.57 -7.79
C GLY A 25 -7.16 1.47 -6.87
N GLY A 26 -6.45 2.27 -6.10
CA GLY A 26 -7.06 3.13 -5.13
C GLY A 26 -6.18 4.30 -4.71
N VAL A 27 -6.77 5.14 -3.90
CA VAL A 27 -6.10 6.27 -3.26
C VAL A 27 -6.08 6.05 -1.76
N GLY A 28 -4.98 6.41 -1.14
CA GLY A 28 -4.77 6.22 0.28
C GLY A 28 -4.27 7.48 0.96
N TYR A 29 -4.56 7.53 2.25
CA TYR A 29 -4.07 8.55 3.16
C TYR A 29 -3.16 7.87 4.18
N ALA A 30 -1.88 8.26 4.18
CA ALA A 30 -0.89 7.75 5.10
C ALA A 30 -0.66 8.75 6.23
N GLY A 31 -0.84 8.30 7.47
CA GLY A 31 -0.46 9.04 8.68
C GLY A 31 0.81 8.43 9.28
N GLN A 32 1.85 9.22 9.46
CA GLN A 32 3.04 8.82 10.22
C GLN A 32 2.97 9.49 11.59
N ARG A 33 3.07 8.71 12.67
CA ARG A 33 3.28 9.26 14.00
C ARG A 33 4.77 9.49 14.19
N VAL A 34 5.19 10.73 14.05
CA VAL A 34 6.53 11.18 14.45
C VAL A 34 6.35 11.99 15.71
N ASN A 35 7.01 11.59 16.81
CA ASN A 35 7.09 12.41 18.01
C ASN A 35 7.93 13.64 17.68
N CYS A 36 7.28 14.78 17.54
CA CYS A 36 7.92 16.05 17.27
C CYS A 36 7.99 16.86 18.56
N ASP A 37 8.96 16.57 19.41
CA ASP A 37 9.19 17.35 20.65
C ASP A 37 9.88 18.71 20.41
N ILE A 38 10.25 19.05 19.17
CA ILE A 38 11.09 20.23 18.88
C ILE A 38 10.52 21.14 17.77
N ALA A 39 9.43 20.77 17.06
CA ALA A 39 8.90 21.60 15.97
C ALA A 39 7.37 21.74 16.05
N ASN A 40 6.91 22.99 16.00
CA ASN A 40 5.50 23.38 16.20
C ASN A 40 4.53 22.99 15.07
N ASP A 41 4.97 22.35 13.97
CA ASP A 41 4.11 21.91 12.86
C ASP A 41 4.66 20.65 12.19
N CYS A 42 4.26 19.48 12.68
CA CYS A 42 4.51 18.21 12.02
C CYS A 42 3.21 17.61 11.49
N SER A 43 2.68 18.15 10.43
CA SER A 43 1.59 17.53 9.67
C SER A 43 2.19 16.59 8.62
N ASN A 44 2.41 15.32 8.98
CA ASN A 44 2.95 14.29 8.08
C ASN A 44 1.84 13.42 7.53
N SER A 45 0.90 14.03 6.81
CA SER A 45 -0.14 13.31 6.12
C SER A 45 0.05 13.42 4.61
N HIS A 46 0.09 12.28 3.94
CA HIS A 46 0.31 12.22 2.50
C HIS A 46 -0.78 11.40 1.82
N THR A 47 -1.26 11.93 0.71
CA THR A 47 -2.13 11.17 -0.19
C THR A 47 -1.25 10.41 -1.17
N GLY A 48 -1.45 9.11 -1.27
CA GLY A 48 -0.76 8.21 -2.17
C GLY A 48 -1.73 7.43 -3.04
N PHE A 49 -1.18 6.67 -3.97
CA PHE A 49 -1.95 5.70 -4.74
C PHE A 49 -1.49 4.28 -4.41
N LYS A 50 -2.40 3.33 -4.61
CA LYS A 50 -2.16 1.91 -4.43
C LYS A 50 -2.66 1.15 -5.63
N LEU A 51 -1.83 0.27 -6.17
CA LEU A 51 -2.21 -0.73 -7.15
C LEU A 51 -2.16 -2.09 -6.46
N LEU A 52 -3.13 -2.94 -6.74
CA LEU A 52 -3.20 -4.27 -6.15
C LEU A 52 -3.55 -5.31 -7.20
N ALA A 53 -3.02 -6.50 -7.01
CA ALA A 53 -3.31 -7.68 -7.80
C ALA A 53 -3.40 -8.87 -6.85
N GLY A 54 -4.41 -9.72 -7.03
CA GLY A 54 -4.58 -10.87 -6.18
C GLY A 54 -5.27 -12.03 -6.87
N TYR A 55 -5.28 -13.12 -6.16
CA TYR A 55 -5.98 -14.33 -6.54
C TYR A 55 -6.81 -14.84 -5.35
N GLN A 56 -8.11 -14.90 -5.54
CA GLN A 56 -9.01 -15.51 -4.56
C GLN A 56 -9.01 -17.02 -4.77
N VAL A 57 -8.34 -17.72 -3.86
CA VAL A 57 -8.14 -19.18 -3.92
C VAL A 57 -9.41 -19.92 -3.52
N MET A 58 -10.11 -19.37 -2.54
CA MET A 58 -11.36 -19.90 -1.98
C MET A 58 -12.30 -18.73 -1.66
N PRO A 59 -13.60 -18.95 -1.50
CA PRO A 59 -14.54 -17.88 -1.14
C PRO A 59 -14.10 -17.06 0.08
N ASN A 60 -13.40 -17.69 1.03
CA ASN A 60 -12.97 -17.05 2.28
C ASN A 60 -11.47 -16.74 2.34
N PHE A 61 -10.70 -17.00 1.26
CA PHE A 61 -9.26 -16.84 1.28
C PHE A 61 -8.70 -16.32 -0.03
N ALA A 62 -7.87 -15.29 0.06
CA ALA A 62 -7.15 -14.72 -1.09
C ALA A 62 -5.69 -14.43 -0.76
N ILE A 63 -4.87 -14.38 -1.80
CA ILE A 63 -3.48 -13.90 -1.74
C ILE A 63 -3.41 -12.63 -2.59
N GLU A 64 -2.84 -11.57 -2.04
CA GLU A 64 -2.77 -10.27 -2.68
C GLU A 64 -1.35 -9.72 -2.63
N SER A 65 -0.91 -9.14 -3.73
CA SER A 65 0.26 -8.28 -3.77
C SER A 65 -0.18 -6.85 -4.07
N SER A 66 0.49 -5.87 -3.47
CA SER A 66 0.20 -4.49 -3.77
C SER A 66 1.46 -3.63 -3.84
N TYR A 67 1.38 -2.59 -4.65
CA TYR A 67 2.38 -1.55 -4.78
C TYR A 67 1.76 -0.21 -4.44
N GLY A 68 2.36 0.51 -3.50
CA GLY A 68 1.90 1.82 -3.08
C GLY A 68 3.02 2.86 -3.18
N ASP A 69 2.65 4.05 -3.64
CA ASP A 69 3.46 5.26 -3.55
C ASP A 69 2.78 6.17 -2.53
N THR A 70 3.41 6.39 -1.38
CA THR A 70 2.86 7.23 -0.31
C THR A 70 3.06 8.72 -0.57
N GLY A 71 3.40 9.10 -1.80
CA GLY A 71 3.59 10.49 -2.20
C GLY A 71 5.02 11.00 -1.96
N ARG A 72 5.21 12.27 -2.33
CA ARG A 72 6.47 12.98 -2.17
C ARG A 72 6.30 14.11 -1.17
N THR A 73 7.03 14.03 -0.07
CA THR A 73 7.19 15.17 0.84
C THR A 73 8.26 16.11 0.30
N LYS A 74 7.93 17.36 0.12
CA LYS A 74 8.88 18.41 -0.18
C LYS A 74 8.99 19.33 1.03
N GLY A 75 10.18 19.48 1.57
CA GLY A 75 10.48 20.47 2.60
C GLY A 75 11.45 21.49 2.00
N SER A 76 11.09 22.77 2.03
CA SER A 76 11.98 23.87 1.68
C SER A 76 12.18 24.77 2.91
N GLY A 77 13.42 24.98 3.29
CA GLY A 77 13.80 25.89 4.39
C GLY A 77 15.23 26.36 4.23
N GLN A 78 15.46 27.65 4.33
CA GLN A 78 16.79 28.29 4.32
C GLN A 78 17.74 27.87 3.18
N GLY A 79 17.21 27.73 1.94
CA GLY A 79 18.04 27.39 0.76
C GLY A 79 18.37 25.91 0.62
N ILE A 80 17.72 25.03 1.36
CA ILE A 80 17.84 23.57 1.26
C ILE A 80 16.51 23.01 0.76
N ASP A 81 16.52 22.39 -0.41
CA ASP A 81 15.37 21.66 -0.95
C ASP A 81 15.55 20.16 -0.69
N GLY A 82 14.71 19.61 0.17
CA GLY A 82 14.65 18.17 0.45
C GLY A 82 13.38 17.53 -0.12
N SER A 83 13.52 16.36 -0.73
CA SER A 83 12.36 15.54 -1.11
C SER A 83 12.52 14.11 -0.63
N ILE A 84 11.46 13.58 -0.02
CA ILE A 84 11.39 12.20 0.46
C ILE A 84 10.33 11.50 -0.37
N LYS A 85 10.71 10.39 -1.01
CA LYS A 85 9.80 9.53 -1.76
C LYS A 85 9.82 8.13 -1.14
N THR A 86 8.64 7.63 -0.74
CA THR A 86 8.51 6.31 -0.14
C THR A 86 7.62 5.44 -1.00
N ASN A 87 8.13 4.31 -1.44
CA ASN A 87 7.38 3.28 -2.16
C ASN A 87 7.34 2.03 -1.30
N SER A 88 6.20 1.34 -1.30
CA SER A 88 6.04 0.07 -0.60
C SER A 88 5.54 -1.01 -1.55
N PHE A 89 6.10 -2.21 -1.41
CA PHE A 89 5.59 -3.43 -2.03
C PHE A 89 5.15 -4.37 -0.91
N THR A 90 3.95 -4.93 -1.02
CA THR A 90 3.39 -5.82 -0.01
C THR A 90 2.95 -7.14 -0.63
N VAL A 91 3.03 -8.20 0.16
CA VAL A 91 2.42 -9.51 -0.13
C VAL A 91 1.67 -9.95 1.12
N ALA A 92 0.40 -10.29 0.97
CA ALA A 92 -0.46 -10.62 2.10
C ALA A 92 -1.45 -11.73 1.76
N ALA A 93 -1.85 -12.45 2.80
CA ALA A 93 -2.99 -13.32 2.81
C ALA A 93 -4.21 -12.57 3.38
N LEU A 94 -5.37 -12.77 2.78
CA LEU A 94 -6.65 -12.19 3.19
C LEU A 94 -7.58 -13.31 3.63
N GLY A 95 -8.14 -13.17 4.82
CA GLY A 95 -9.28 -13.96 5.28
C GLY A 95 -10.55 -13.12 5.11
N LEU A 96 -11.48 -13.58 4.26
CA LEU A 96 -12.73 -12.89 3.95
C LEU A 96 -13.90 -13.54 4.69
N TYR A 97 -14.80 -12.73 5.21
CA TYR A 97 -16.01 -13.16 5.85
C TYR A 97 -17.23 -12.43 5.25
N PRO A 98 -18.15 -13.15 4.59
CA PRO A 98 -19.34 -12.56 4.02
C PRO A 98 -20.31 -12.16 5.15
N VAL A 99 -20.66 -10.88 5.23
CA VAL A 99 -21.67 -10.34 6.15
C VAL A 99 -23.03 -10.32 5.48
N SER A 100 -23.08 -10.05 4.17
CA SER A 100 -24.26 -10.14 3.33
C SER A 100 -23.89 -10.68 1.95
N LYS A 101 -24.84 -10.70 1.01
CA LYS A 101 -24.58 -11.10 -0.38
C LYS A 101 -23.62 -10.15 -1.11
N GLU A 102 -23.64 -8.88 -0.72
CA GLU A 102 -22.88 -7.81 -1.35
C GLU A 102 -21.71 -7.32 -0.49
N VAL A 103 -21.76 -7.53 0.84
CA VAL A 103 -20.79 -7.00 1.80
C VAL A 103 -19.93 -8.10 2.37
N GLU A 104 -18.63 -7.93 2.28
CA GLU A 104 -17.65 -8.79 2.92
C GLU A 104 -16.70 -7.93 3.78
N VAL A 105 -16.35 -8.43 4.95
CA VAL A 105 -15.27 -7.89 5.77
C VAL A 105 -14.06 -8.80 5.66
N PHE A 106 -12.87 -8.27 5.83
CA PHE A 106 -11.67 -9.08 5.74
C PHE A 106 -10.59 -8.64 6.72
N GLY A 107 -9.77 -9.61 7.11
CA GLY A 107 -8.49 -9.39 7.76
C GLY A 107 -7.34 -9.70 6.80
N LYS A 108 -6.26 -8.95 6.90
CA LYS A 108 -5.06 -9.06 6.06
C LYS A 108 -3.82 -9.26 6.94
N LEU A 109 -3.01 -10.24 6.61
CA LEU A 109 -1.72 -10.49 7.25
C LEU A 109 -0.66 -10.71 6.18
N GLY A 110 0.47 -10.02 6.30
CA GLY A 110 1.50 -10.11 5.29
C GLY A 110 2.82 -9.50 5.68
N MET A 111 3.63 -9.28 4.66
CA MET A 111 4.93 -8.61 4.77
C MET A 111 5.00 -7.47 3.76
N HIS A 112 5.80 -6.46 4.09
CA HIS A 112 6.08 -5.36 3.19
C HIS A 112 7.57 -5.10 3.06
N ILE A 113 7.95 -4.58 1.90
CA ILE A 113 9.28 -4.03 1.62
C ILE A 113 9.07 -2.57 1.25
N THR A 114 9.69 -1.68 2.01
CA THR A 114 9.60 -0.24 1.80
C THR A 114 10.95 0.29 1.31
N LYS A 115 10.93 1.08 0.24
CA LYS A 115 12.09 1.81 -0.25
C LYS A 115 11.87 3.29 -0.07
N THR A 116 12.70 3.92 0.75
CA THR A 116 12.68 5.37 0.98
C THR A 116 13.90 5.98 0.32
N LYS A 117 13.68 6.94 -0.59
CA LYS A 117 14.73 7.72 -1.23
C LYS A 117 14.72 9.13 -0.66
N TYR A 118 15.88 9.57 -0.21
CA TYR A 118 16.14 10.93 0.24
C TYR A 118 16.96 11.64 -0.83
N ASN A 119 16.45 12.74 -1.33
CA ASN A 119 17.22 13.65 -2.19
C ASN A 119 17.39 14.97 -1.44
N LEU A 120 18.60 15.30 -1.08
CA LEU A 120 18.97 16.58 -0.48
C LEU A 120 19.82 17.35 -1.49
N ASN A 121 19.32 18.51 -1.93
CA ASN A 121 20.04 19.43 -2.80
C ASN A 121 20.60 20.58 -1.99
N PHE A 122 21.93 20.66 -1.93
CA PHE A 122 22.69 21.81 -1.44
C PHE A 122 23.27 22.58 -2.62
N PRO A 123 23.56 23.89 -2.51
CA PRO A 123 24.29 24.63 -3.53
C PRO A 123 25.66 23.98 -3.79
N GLY A 124 25.77 23.23 -4.91
CA GLY A 124 27.01 22.57 -5.33
C GLY A 124 27.15 21.08 -4.99
N HIS A 125 26.25 20.47 -4.24
CA HIS A 125 26.27 19.02 -3.90
C HIS A 125 24.87 18.45 -3.79
N SER A 126 24.64 17.29 -4.42
CA SER A 126 23.43 16.48 -4.23
C SER A 126 23.81 15.17 -3.51
N VAL A 127 23.07 14.82 -2.46
CA VAL A 127 23.23 13.55 -1.74
C VAL A 127 21.98 12.72 -1.98
N ASP A 128 22.15 11.55 -2.61
CA ASP A 128 21.11 10.56 -2.83
C ASP A 128 21.37 9.36 -1.94
N GLU A 129 20.51 9.13 -0.96
CA GLU A 129 20.54 7.92 -0.14
C GLU A 129 19.25 7.14 -0.26
N SER A 130 19.36 5.80 -0.29
CA SER A 130 18.21 4.91 -0.31
C SER A 130 18.28 3.91 0.84
N PHE A 131 17.21 3.86 1.62
CA PHE A 131 17.05 2.88 2.71
C PHE A 131 15.96 1.89 2.35
N ASN A 132 16.25 0.61 2.56
CA ASN A 132 15.27 -0.46 2.43
C ASN A 132 14.83 -0.89 3.83
N GLY A 133 13.52 -0.93 4.06
CA GLY A 133 12.92 -1.48 5.27
C GLY A 133 12.02 -2.66 4.91
N ASN A 134 11.97 -3.66 5.74
CA ASN A 134 11.00 -4.75 5.66
C ASN A 134 10.29 -4.88 7.00
N GLY A 135 9.05 -5.34 6.98
CA GLY A 135 8.26 -5.49 8.19
C GLY A 135 7.00 -6.31 7.95
N MET A 136 6.22 -6.44 9.02
CA MET A 136 4.93 -7.10 8.98
C MET A 136 3.83 -6.09 8.60
N LEU A 137 2.84 -6.60 7.87
CA LEU A 137 1.62 -5.89 7.51
C LEU A 137 0.44 -6.56 8.20
N LEU A 138 -0.33 -5.77 8.92
CA LEU A 138 -1.64 -6.14 9.44
C LEU A 138 -2.67 -5.20 8.82
N GLY A 139 -3.81 -5.73 8.41
CA GLY A 139 -4.87 -4.92 7.84
C GLY A 139 -6.25 -5.48 8.15
N LEU A 140 -7.20 -4.61 8.07
CA LEU A 140 -8.62 -4.95 8.13
C LEU A 140 -9.40 -4.03 7.19
N GLY A 141 -10.51 -4.52 6.67
CA GLY A 141 -11.30 -3.72 5.76
C GLY A 141 -12.66 -4.33 5.47
N ALA A 142 -13.39 -3.60 4.64
CA ALA A 142 -14.68 -4.03 4.11
C ALA A 142 -14.71 -3.78 2.60
N GLN A 143 -15.40 -4.65 1.90
CA GLN A 143 -15.63 -4.52 0.48
C GLN A 143 -17.10 -4.71 0.14
N TYR A 144 -17.53 -3.97 -0.88
CA TYR A 144 -18.88 -3.99 -1.40
C TYR A 144 -18.86 -4.38 -2.88
N ARG A 145 -19.61 -5.40 -3.23
CA ARG A 145 -19.74 -5.91 -4.60
C ARG A 145 -20.87 -5.20 -5.32
N PHE A 146 -20.53 -4.23 -6.17
CA PHE A 146 -21.50 -3.48 -6.96
C PHE A 146 -22.09 -4.33 -8.10
N THR A 147 -21.24 -5.14 -8.73
CA THR A 147 -21.60 -6.11 -9.76
C THR A 147 -20.78 -7.39 -9.52
N PRO A 148 -21.06 -8.50 -10.22
CA PRO A 148 -20.25 -9.71 -10.09
C PRO A 148 -18.75 -9.49 -10.26
N ASN A 149 -18.36 -8.48 -11.05
CA ASN A 149 -16.97 -8.20 -11.38
C ASN A 149 -16.41 -6.92 -10.73
N LEU A 150 -17.27 -6.01 -10.24
CA LEU A 150 -16.82 -4.71 -9.73
C LEU A 150 -17.01 -4.61 -8.21
N ILE A 151 -15.93 -4.36 -7.52
CA ILE A 151 -15.88 -4.31 -6.05
C ILE A 151 -15.28 -2.98 -5.61
N GLY A 152 -15.93 -2.29 -4.69
CA GLY A 152 -15.37 -1.18 -3.94
C GLY A 152 -14.83 -1.67 -2.61
N ARG A 153 -13.65 -1.21 -2.20
CA ARG A 153 -12.99 -1.64 -0.97
C ARG A 153 -12.48 -0.44 -0.18
N VAL A 154 -12.69 -0.48 1.13
CA VAL A 154 -12.02 0.42 2.08
C VAL A 154 -11.25 -0.44 3.06
N GLU A 155 -9.97 -0.10 3.27
CA GLU A 155 -9.08 -0.86 4.14
C GLU A 155 -8.21 0.05 4.99
N TYR A 156 -7.89 -0.43 6.18
CA TYR A 156 -6.89 0.12 7.08
C TYR A 156 -5.73 -0.86 7.18
N GLU A 157 -4.51 -0.37 6.96
CA GLU A 157 -3.29 -1.17 7.03
C GLU A 157 -2.32 -0.53 8.05
N TYR A 158 -1.77 -1.37 8.88
CA TYR A 158 -0.70 -1.08 9.82
C TYR A 158 0.57 -1.78 9.34
N LEU A 159 1.59 -0.99 9.03
CA LEU A 159 2.89 -1.47 8.61
C LEU A 159 3.86 -1.25 9.75
N SER A 160 4.30 -2.34 10.38
CA SER A 160 5.32 -2.28 11.42
C SER A 160 6.70 -2.35 10.80
N ARG A 161 7.60 -1.43 11.15
CA ARG A 161 9.00 -1.52 10.75
C ARG A 161 9.75 -2.46 11.68
N GLY A 162 10.04 -3.67 11.20
CA GLY A 162 10.85 -4.67 11.89
C GLY A 162 12.36 -4.44 11.74
N VAL A 163 12.85 -3.20 11.92
CA VAL A 163 14.30 -2.93 11.94
C VAL A 163 14.69 -2.46 13.32
N HIS A 164 15.49 -3.28 14.01
CA HIS A 164 16.20 -2.92 15.23
C HIS A 164 17.33 -1.94 14.89
N VAL A 165 17.03 -0.65 14.85
CA VAL A 165 18.05 0.39 14.90
C VAL A 165 17.65 1.34 16.03
N HIS A 166 18.31 1.19 17.18
CA HIS A 166 18.30 2.11 18.32
C HIS A 166 17.02 2.97 18.44
N ASP A 167 16.02 2.49 19.20
CA ASP A 167 14.90 3.24 19.82
C ASP A 167 13.97 4.12 18.96
N ALA A 168 13.96 4.01 17.64
CA ALA A 168 12.99 4.71 16.80
C ALA A 168 12.06 3.73 16.09
N HIS A 169 10.88 3.51 16.65
CA HIS A 169 9.77 2.78 16.02
C HIS A 169 8.96 3.77 15.18
N ALA A 170 9.03 3.68 13.87
CA ALA A 170 8.15 4.45 12.99
C ALA A 170 7.15 3.50 12.33
N ASP A 171 5.95 3.48 12.87
CA ASP A 171 4.82 2.74 12.32
C ASP A 171 4.07 3.59 11.30
N ILE A 172 3.62 2.98 10.21
CA ILE A 172 2.84 3.65 9.19
C ILE A 172 1.41 3.12 9.25
N ASN A 173 0.46 4.03 9.40
CA ASN A 173 -0.96 3.76 9.31
C ASN A 173 -1.47 4.25 7.95
N LEU A 174 -2.14 3.39 7.20
CA LEU A 174 -2.64 3.69 5.87
C LEU A 174 -4.12 3.38 5.79
N VAL A 175 -4.93 4.36 5.38
CA VAL A 175 -6.34 4.16 5.01
C VAL A 175 -6.44 4.28 3.51
N THR A 176 -7.02 3.28 2.84
CA THR A 176 -7.11 3.25 1.38
C THR A 176 -8.54 2.96 0.93
N ALA A 177 -9.00 3.69 -0.08
CA ALA A 177 -10.21 3.38 -0.83
C ALA A 177 -9.81 2.92 -2.25
N SER A 178 -10.32 1.78 -2.68
CA SER A 178 -9.93 1.12 -3.92
C SER A 178 -11.13 0.62 -4.71
N VAL A 179 -10.97 0.56 -6.03
CA VAL A 179 -11.87 -0.13 -6.94
C VAL A 179 -11.14 -1.34 -7.51
N ILE A 180 -11.80 -2.48 -7.50
CA ILE A 180 -11.25 -3.78 -7.86
C ILE A 180 -12.13 -4.40 -8.94
N TYR A 181 -11.49 -4.95 -9.96
CA TYR A 181 -12.14 -5.74 -10.99
C TYR A 181 -11.72 -7.21 -10.82
N GLN A 182 -12.71 -8.08 -10.63
CA GLN A 182 -12.54 -9.53 -10.51
C GLN A 182 -12.92 -10.18 -11.84
N PHE A 183 -12.03 -11.03 -12.36
CA PHE A 183 -12.19 -11.72 -13.66
C PHE A 183 -12.99 -13.00 -13.52
#